data_593f4e4ae5309beb73f8130b274e74f7
#
_entry.id   593f4e4ae5309beb73f8130b274e74f7
#
_cell.length_a   1.000
_cell.length_b   1.000
_cell.length_c   1.000
_cell.angle_alpha   90.00
_cell.angle_beta   90.00
_cell.angle_gamma   90.00
#
_symmetry.space_group_name_H-M   'P 1'
#
loop_
_entity.id
_entity.type
_entity.pdbx_description
1 polymer ?
#
loop_
_entity_poly.entity_id
_entity_poly.type
_entity_poly.pdbx_seq_one_letter_code
_entity_poly.pdbx_strand_id
1 'polypeptide(L)'
;MNGEVSPAGPGMRPIVGGELRASHEDRDAVAEQLRVAGGDGRLTAAELDERLELALTARTRSELAALTADLPATPGAGGAAVPGPPLGEPKDLIRIRCGSAHAGRDGRWVVPRRIEVNAGSGRVKLDFTEAVITGRSLRIDADLLSGHLVLVTRPGIVVDADDVTVASGKIKARTPWGPHVPEILRIEVSGRVHNGRIIARPPRRTFWQWLRRAPELYQAEKT
;
A
#
# COMPACT_ATOMS: atom_id res chain seq x y z
N MET A 1 29.32 -40.17 -44.74
CA MET A 1 28.39 -40.69 -43.71
C MET A 1 27.89 -39.49 -42.94
N ASN A 2 26.62 -39.25 -43.10
CA ASN A 2 25.90 -38.04 -42.71
C ASN A 2 25.68 -37.97 -41.21
N GLY A 3 26.15 -36.89 -40.58
CA GLY A 3 25.79 -36.52 -39.22
C GLY A 3 24.63 -35.53 -39.26
N GLU A 4 23.48 -36.02 -38.84
CA GLU A 4 22.21 -35.28 -38.78
C GLU A 4 22.20 -34.31 -37.62
N VAL A 5 22.07 -33.02 -37.91
CA VAL A 5 21.92 -31.95 -36.91
C VAL A 5 20.44 -31.84 -36.55
N SER A 6 20.09 -32.22 -35.35
CA SER A 6 18.75 -32.06 -34.78
C SER A 6 18.38 -30.60 -34.66
N PRO A 7 17.16 -30.14 -35.06
CA PRO A 7 16.78 -28.77 -34.93
C PRO A 7 16.44 -28.43 -33.47
N ALA A 8 17.02 -27.33 -32.99
CA ALA A 8 16.71 -26.74 -31.72
C ALA A 8 15.20 -26.40 -31.63
N GLY A 9 14.58 -26.82 -30.52
CA GLY A 9 13.20 -26.53 -30.19
C GLY A 9 12.92 -25.02 -30.05
N PRO A 10 11.68 -24.61 -30.17
CA PRO A 10 11.32 -23.20 -30.15
C PRO A 10 11.67 -22.56 -28.80
N GLY A 11 12.62 -21.65 -28.85
CA GLY A 11 13.05 -20.87 -27.69
C GLY A 11 11.86 -20.20 -27.01
N MET A 12 11.66 -20.51 -25.76
CA MET A 12 10.71 -19.86 -24.88
C MET A 12 11.13 -18.38 -24.75
N ARG A 13 10.41 -17.50 -25.46
CA ARG A 13 10.61 -16.05 -25.35
C ARG A 13 10.28 -15.65 -23.93
N PRO A 14 11.13 -14.89 -23.24
CA PRO A 14 10.81 -14.39 -21.90
C PRO A 14 9.55 -13.52 -22.00
N ILE A 15 8.55 -13.84 -21.19
CA ILE A 15 7.33 -13.04 -21.07
C ILE A 15 7.74 -11.71 -20.43
N VAL A 16 7.82 -10.67 -21.24
CA VAL A 16 8.08 -9.31 -20.75
C VAL A 16 6.87 -8.91 -19.92
N GLY A 17 7.08 -8.38 -18.71
CA GLY A 17 6.05 -8.06 -17.72
C GLY A 17 4.88 -7.18 -18.23
N GLY A 18 4.98 -6.59 -19.44
CA GLY A 18 3.95 -5.81 -20.10
C GLY A 18 2.81 -6.64 -20.74
N GLU A 19 3.00 -7.93 -20.99
CA GLU A 19 1.98 -8.83 -21.54
C GLU A 19 1.06 -9.44 -20.45
N LEU A 20 1.36 -9.18 -19.17
CA LEU A 20 0.51 -9.63 -18.07
C LEU A 20 -0.87 -8.94 -18.12
N ARG A 21 -1.92 -9.72 -17.88
CA ARG A 21 -3.27 -9.17 -17.82
C ARG A 21 -3.43 -8.18 -16.67
N ALA A 22 -4.11 -7.07 -16.95
CA ALA A 22 -4.48 -6.08 -15.96
C ALA A 22 -5.60 -6.63 -15.05
N SER A 23 -5.41 -6.53 -13.76
CA SER A 23 -6.44 -6.80 -12.76
C SER A 23 -7.38 -5.59 -12.60
N HIS A 24 -8.50 -5.75 -11.90
CA HIS A 24 -9.35 -4.60 -11.53
C HIS A 24 -8.58 -3.60 -10.66
N GLU A 25 -7.74 -4.09 -9.76
CA GLU A 25 -6.91 -3.25 -8.89
C GLU A 25 -5.87 -2.44 -9.69
N ASP A 26 -5.27 -3.03 -10.73
CA ASP A 26 -4.35 -2.33 -11.62
C ASP A 26 -5.05 -1.19 -12.36
N ARG A 27 -6.28 -1.42 -12.85
CA ARG A 27 -7.09 -0.38 -13.53
C ARG A 27 -7.51 0.73 -12.57
N ASP A 28 -7.96 0.38 -11.37
CA ASP A 28 -8.36 1.35 -10.35
C ASP A 28 -7.16 2.23 -9.92
N ALA A 29 -5.97 1.65 -9.80
CA ALA A 29 -4.75 2.37 -9.47
C ALA A 29 -4.39 3.40 -10.54
N VAL A 30 -4.46 3.02 -11.83
CA VAL A 30 -4.19 3.93 -12.96
C VAL A 30 -5.27 5.00 -13.06
N ALA A 31 -6.55 4.66 -12.88
CA ALA A 31 -7.63 5.63 -12.88
C ALA A 31 -7.46 6.69 -11.78
N GLU A 32 -6.99 6.30 -10.59
CA GLU A 32 -6.70 7.24 -9.52
C GLU A 32 -5.49 8.14 -9.86
N GLN A 33 -4.45 7.59 -10.48
CA GLN A 33 -3.30 8.38 -10.93
C GLN A 33 -3.70 9.43 -11.96
N LEU A 34 -4.56 9.07 -12.91
CA LEU A 34 -5.09 9.99 -13.91
C LEU A 34 -5.94 11.11 -13.30
N ARG A 35 -6.78 10.80 -12.28
CA ARG A 35 -7.56 11.80 -11.56
C ARG A 35 -6.68 12.80 -10.81
N VAL A 36 -5.61 12.31 -10.18
CA VAL A 36 -4.63 13.18 -9.51
C VAL A 36 -3.96 14.10 -10.52
N ALA A 37 -3.52 13.58 -11.67
CA ALA A 37 -2.89 14.36 -12.72
C ALA A 37 -3.84 15.41 -13.31
N GLY A 38 -5.13 15.09 -13.47
CA GLY A 38 -6.16 16.04 -13.86
C GLY A 38 -6.37 17.14 -12.80
N GLY A 39 -6.39 16.78 -11.53
CA GLY A 39 -6.48 17.73 -10.41
C GLY A 39 -5.27 18.66 -10.31
N ASP A 40 -4.08 18.19 -10.68
CA ASP A 40 -2.85 18.98 -10.74
C ASP A 40 -2.74 19.85 -12.01
N GLY A 41 -3.74 19.80 -12.90
CA GLY A 41 -3.75 20.55 -14.16
C GLY A 41 -2.77 20.02 -15.23
N ARG A 42 -2.28 18.78 -15.07
CA ARG A 42 -1.36 18.13 -16.03
C ARG A 42 -2.11 17.52 -17.23
N LEU A 43 -3.37 17.21 -17.04
CA LEU A 43 -4.29 16.74 -18.05
C LEU A 43 -5.45 17.73 -18.15
N THR A 44 -5.88 18.00 -19.38
CA THR A 44 -7.16 18.69 -19.62
C THR A 44 -8.33 17.77 -19.26
N ALA A 45 -9.51 18.32 -19.05
CA ALA A 45 -10.70 17.51 -18.74
C ALA A 45 -10.99 16.47 -19.83
N ALA A 46 -10.83 16.84 -21.12
CA ALA A 46 -11.04 15.93 -22.24
C ALA A 46 -10.02 14.77 -22.26
N GLU A 47 -8.73 15.07 -22.04
CA GLU A 47 -7.68 14.04 -21.94
C GLU A 47 -7.88 13.12 -20.75
N LEU A 48 -8.35 13.66 -19.62
CA LEU A 48 -8.66 12.87 -18.44
C LEU A 48 -9.78 11.87 -18.72
N ASP A 49 -10.88 12.32 -19.32
CA ASP A 49 -12.04 11.47 -19.62
C ASP A 49 -11.66 10.36 -20.61
N GLU A 50 -10.92 10.69 -21.69
CA GLU A 50 -10.45 9.72 -22.66
C GLU A 50 -9.53 8.65 -22.02
N ARG A 51 -8.56 9.09 -21.23
CA ARG A 51 -7.62 8.15 -20.58
C ARG A 51 -8.29 7.31 -19.49
N LEU A 52 -9.29 7.83 -18.78
CA LEU A 52 -10.07 7.06 -17.81
C LEU A 52 -10.86 5.94 -18.49
N GLU A 53 -11.49 6.21 -19.64
CA GLU A 53 -12.22 5.20 -20.41
C GLU A 53 -11.27 4.08 -20.89
N LEU A 54 -10.11 4.46 -21.44
CA LEU A 54 -9.08 3.51 -21.84
C LEU A 54 -8.54 2.70 -20.67
N ALA A 55 -8.32 3.30 -19.51
CA ALA A 55 -7.84 2.61 -18.31
C ALA A 55 -8.84 1.56 -17.82
N LEU A 56 -10.13 1.86 -17.81
CA LEU A 56 -11.17 0.93 -17.37
C LEU A 56 -11.36 -0.25 -18.33
N THR A 57 -11.05 -0.08 -19.61
CA THR A 57 -11.17 -1.11 -20.67
C THR A 57 -9.87 -1.87 -20.94
N ALA A 58 -8.73 -1.40 -20.43
CA ALA A 58 -7.41 -1.99 -20.63
C ALA A 58 -7.35 -3.47 -20.21
N ARG A 59 -6.75 -4.30 -21.06
CA ARG A 59 -6.62 -5.74 -20.83
C ARG A 59 -5.26 -6.14 -20.29
N THR A 60 -4.23 -5.35 -20.55
CA THR A 60 -2.85 -5.65 -20.19
C THR A 60 -2.23 -4.53 -19.35
N ARG A 61 -1.17 -4.88 -18.61
CA ARG A 61 -0.42 -3.88 -17.85
C ARG A 61 0.37 -2.92 -18.75
N SER A 62 0.75 -3.35 -19.94
CA SER A 62 1.40 -2.47 -20.92
C SER A 62 0.46 -1.39 -21.44
N GLU A 63 -0.82 -1.73 -21.70
CA GLU A 63 -1.84 -0.75 -22.06
C GLU A 63 -2.02 0.29 -20.95
N LEU A 64 -2.11 -0.15 -19.69
CA LEU A 64 -2.21 0.75 -18.55
C LEU A 64 -0.97 1.64 -18.38
N ALA A 65 0.23 1.08 -18.56
CA ALA A 65 1.48 1.83 -18.44
C ALA A 65 1.61 2.93 -19.51
N ALA A 66 1.10 2.69 -20.71
CA ALA A 66 1.10 3.67 -21.80
C ALA A 66 0.27 4.92 -21.46
N LEU A 67 -0.82 4.76 -20.69
CA LEU A 67 -1.72 5.88 -20.32
C LEU A 67 -1.09 6.85 -19.30
N THR A 68 -0.04 6.44 -18.63
CA THR A 68 0.62 7.24 -17.59
C THR A 68 2.10 7.50 -17.90
N ALA A 69 2.57 7.13 -19.09
CA ALA A 69 3.99 7.22 -19.46
C ALA A 69 4.54 8.66 -19.48
N ASP A 70 3.70 9.63 -19.75
CA ASP A 70 3.99 11.06 -19.79
C ASP A 70 3.74 11.77 -18.45
N LEU A 71 3.18 11.04 -17.47
CA LEU A 71 2.89 11.58 -16.14
C LEU A 71 4.01 11.22 -15.17
N PRO A 72 4.35 12.10 -14.22
CA PRO A 72 5.31 11.76 -13.19
C PRO A 72 4.76 10.59 -12.37
N ALA A 73 5.62 9.63 -12.06
CA ALA A 73 5.26 8.51 -11.20
C ALA A 73 4.73 9.06 -9.87
N THR A 74 3.45 8.86 -9.59
CA THR A 74 2.88 9.18 -8.28
C THR A 74 3.50 8.22 -7.27
N PRO A 75 4.10 8.70 -6.19
CA PRO A 75 4.61 7.82 -5.16
C PRO A 75 3.46 7.02 -4.56
N GLY A 76 3.21 5.80 -5.05
CA GLY A 76 2.14 4.94 -4.56
C GLY A 76 1.42 4.07 -5.57
N ALA A 77 1.61 4.24 -6.88
CA ALA A 77 0.96 3.41 -7.89
C ALA A 77 1.95 2.40 -8.51
N GLY A 78 1.73 1.13 -8.18
CA GLY A 78 2.13 -0.03 -8.98
C GLY A 78 3.64 -0.31 -9.06
N GLY A 79 4.14 -1.11 -8.10
CA GLY A 79 5.49 -1.60 -8.13
C GLY A 79 5.82 -2.54 -9.28
N ALA A 80 6.67 -2.12 -10.19
CA ALA A 80 7.76 -2.97 -10.61
C ALA A 80 8.83 -2.86 -9.53
N ALA A 81 9.26 -3.98 -8.97
CA ALA A 81 10.38 -4.02 -8.04
C ALA A 81 11.66 -3.57 -8.77
N VAL A 82 11.87 -2.27 -8.79
CA VAL A 82 13.21 -1.72 -8.98
C VAL A 82 13.96 -2.11 -7.72
N PRO A 83 15.17 -2.70 -7.80
CA PRO A 83 16.01 -2.85 -6.63
C PRO A 83 16.15 -1.46 -6.02
N GLY A 84 15.44 -1.24 -4.90
CA GLY A 84 15.45 0.06 -4.23
C GLY A 84 16.89 0.41 -3.88
N PRO A 85 17.20 1.70 -3.76
CA PRO A 85 18.48 2.13 -3.25
C PRO A 85 18.77 1.40 -1.95
N PRO A 86 20.07 1.14 -1.64
CA PRO A 86 20.44 0.41 -0.42
C PRO A 86 19.69 1.04 0.74
N LEU A 87 19.09 0.19 1.58
CA LEU A 87 18.32 0.60 2.77
C LEU A 87 19.12 1.67 3.49
N GLY A 88 18.77 2.94 3.25
CA GLY A 88 19.45 4.05 3.91
C GLY A 88 19.36 3.88 5.42
N GLU A 89 20.31 4.44 6.15
CA GLU A 89 20.27 4.46 7.60
C GLU A 89 18.87 4.83 8.09
N PRO A 90 18.35 4.17 9.12
CA PRO A 90 17.00 4.43 9.63
C PRO A 90 16.93 5.92 10.01
N LYS A 91 16.10 6.68 9.30
CA LYS A 91 15.85 8.07 9.66
C LYS A 91 15.20 8.09 11.02
N ASP A 92 15.75 8.82 11.97
CA ASP A 92 15.17 8.94 13.31
C ASP A 92 13.76 9.56 13.26
N LEU A 93 13.50 10.42 12.27
CA LEU A 93 12.25 11.16 12.12
C LEU A 93 11.80 11.22 10.66
N ILE A 94 10.52 10.92 10.43
CA ILE A 94 9.81 11.18 9.18
C ILE A 94 8.70 12.18 9.44
N ARG A 95 8.61 13.23 8.61
CA ARG A 95 7.53 14.21 8.63
C ARG A 95 6.66 14.04 7.40
N ILE A 96 5.35 13.88 7.63
CA ILE A 96 4.33 13.78 6.59
C ILE A 96 3.35 14.94 6.79
N ARG A 97 3.27 15.81 5.80
CA ARG A 97 2.33 16.93 5.79
C ARG A 97 1.47 16.83 4.55
N CYS A 98 0.17 16.81 4.71
CA CYS A 98 -0.77 16.86 3.59
C CYS A 98 -1.96 17.75 3.91
N GLY A 99 -2.33 18.60 2.96
CA GLY A 99 -3.54 19.43 3.05
C GLY A 99 -4.77 18.56 2.78
N SER A 100 -5.20 18.49 1.52
CA SER A 100 -6.32 17.67 1.03
C SER A 100 -5.89 16.42 0.28
N ALA A 101 -4.60 16.28 -0.01
CA ALA A 101 -4.04 15.18 -0.78
C ALA A 101 -3.94 13.87 0.01
N HIS A 102 -3.61 12.79 -0.72
CA HIS A 102 -3.25 11.50 -0.13
C HIS A 102 -1.74 11.41 0.01
N ALA A 103 -1.27 10.98 1.15
CA ALA A 103 0.13 10.71 1.42
C ALA A 103 0.28 9.36 2.11
N GLY A 104 1.45 8.73 2.00
CA GLY A 104 1.65 7.46 2.71
C GLY A 104 3.00 6.83 2.47
N ARG A 105 3.13 5.65 3.04
CA ARG A 105 4.26 4.75 2.88
C ARG A 105 3.74 3.33 2.78
N ASP A 106 4.21 2.63 1.77
CA ASP A 106 3.89 1.22 1.50
C ASP A 106 5.15 0.47 1.00
N GLY A 107 5.03 -0.83 0.79
CA GLY A 107 6.13 -1.70 0.38
C GLY A 107 7.25 -1.79 1.43
N ARG A 108 8.49 -1.98 0.95
CA ARG A 108 9.67 -2.14 1.81
C ARG A 108 10.28 -0.78 2.17
N TRP A 109 9.87 -0.22 3.29
CA TRP A 109 10.46 0.98 3.87
C TRP A 109 10.97 0.73 5.29
N VAL A 110 11.99 1.45 5.71
CA VAL A 110 12.54 1.32 7.06
C VAL A 110 11.70 2.13 8.03
N VAL A 111 11.23 1.49 9.10
CA VAL A 111 10.43 2.15 10.14
C VAL A 111 11.34 3.04 10.98
N PRO A 112 11.06 4.36 11.07
CA PRO A 112 11.82 5.28 11.91
C PRO A 112 11.44 5.12 13.38
N ARG A 113 12.10 5.84 14.25
CA ARG A 113 11.70 5.92 15.67
C ARG A 113 10.49 6.82 15.87
N ARG A 114 10.33 7.85 15.03
CA ARG A 114 9.26 8.84 15.14
C ARG A 114 8.70 9.24 13.78
N ILE A 115 7.39 9.41 13.73
CA ILE A 115 6.68 9.97 12.56
C ILE A 115 5.82 11.12 13.05
N GLU A 116 5.95 12.28 12.40
CA GLU A 116 5.06 13.42 12.59
C GLU A 116 4.09 13.47 11.40
N VAL A 117 2.79 13.41 11.70
CA VAL A 117 1.72 13.45 10.70
C VAL A 117 0.90 14.71 10.92
N ASN A 118 0.85 15.58 9.93
CA ASN A 118 -0.02 16.75 9.92
C ASN A 118 -0.92 16.67 8.68
N ALA A 119 -2.23 16.45 8.89
CA ALA A 119 -3.18 16.30 7.81
C ALA A 119 -4.40 17.22 7.98
N GLY A 120 -4.64 18.07 6.98
CA GLY A 120 -5.82 18.93 6.91
C GLY A 120 -7.09 18.09 6.71
N SER A 121 -7.49 17.85 5.46
CA SER A 121 -8.63 17.00 5.08
C SER A 121 -8.18 15.74 4.29
N GLY A 122 -6.89 15.57 4.10
CA GLY A 122 -6.30 14.47 3.35
C GLY A 122 -6.28 13.14 4.10
N ARG A 123 -5.73 12.12 3.43
CA ARG A 123 -5.56 10.78 4.01
C ARG A 123 -4.08 10.42 4.05
N VAL A 124 -3.62 9.98 5.22
CA VAL A 124 -2.27 9.41 5.37
C VAL A 124 -2.41 7.91 5.60
N LYS A 125 -1.77 7.09 4.74
CA LYS A 125 -1.72 5.63 4.86
C LYS A 125 -0.30 5.20 5.18
N LEU A 126 -0.12 4.50 6.29
CA LEU A 126 1.15 3.85 6.64
C LEU A 126 0.95 2.33 6.63
N ASP A 127 1.57 1.68 5.68
CA ASP A 127 1.48 0.24 5.49
C ASP A 127 2.74 -0.44 6.03
N PHE A 128 2.57 -1.21 7.09
CA PHE A 128 3.66 -1.92 7.76
C PHE A 128 3.78 -3.39 7.34
N THR A 129 3.00 -3.82 6.34
CA THR A 129 2.96 -5.22 5.93
C THR A 129 4.33 -5.74 5.49
N GLU A 130 5.05 -4.95 4.69
CA GLU A 130 6.39 -5.27 4.19
C GLU A 130 7.48 -4.39 4.78
N ALA A 131 7.13 -3.53 5.72
CA ALA A 131 8.07 -2.60 6.33
C ALA A 131 9.19 -3.32 7.08
N VAL A 132 10.40 -2.76 7.00
CA VAL A 132 11.58 -3.24 7.72
C VAL A 132 11.57 -2.61 9.10
N ILE A 133 11.33 -3.43 10.11
CA ILE A 133 11.26 -3.02 11.52
C ILE A 133 12.64 -3.21 12.14
N THR A 134 13.27 -2.10 12.51
CA THR A 134 14.61 -2.08 13.13
C THR A 134 14.56 -1.80 14.63
N GLY A 135 13.48 -1.18 15.11
CA GLY A 135 13.24 -0.84 16.51
C GLY A 135 12.02 -1.56 17.08
N ARG A 136 11.89 -1.58 18.40
CA ARG A 136 10.73 -2.18 19.09
C ARG A 136 9.58 -1.19 19.32
N SER A 137 9.82 0.11 19.18
CA SER A 137 8.81 1.15 19.36
C SER A 137 8.88 2.17 18.23
N LEU A 138 7.71 2.65 17.82
CA LEU A 138 7.50 3.76 16.90
C LEU A 138 6.56 4.75 17.55
N ARG A 139 6.95 6.01 17.67
CA ARG A 139 6.06 7.09 18.10
C ARG A 139 5.48 7.82 16.87
N ILE A 140 4.16 7.99 16.85
CA ILE A 140 3.46 8.76 15.82
C ILE A 140 2.77 9.93 16.49
N ASP A 141 3.23 11.14 16.18
CA ASP A 141 2.56 12.36 16.60
C ASP A 141 1.61 12.82 15.47
N ALA A 142 0.30 12.70 15.71
CA ALA A 142 -0.73 12.97 14.72
C ALA A 142 -1.50 14.24 15.04
N ASP A 143 -1.49 15.21 14.13
CA ASP A 143 -2.34 16.39 14.15
C ASP A 143 -3.26 16.35 12.93
N LEU A 144 -4.54 16.00 13.17
CA LEU A 144 -5.53 15.78 12.12
C LEU A 144 -6.68 16.78 12.29
N LEU A 145 -6.84 17.67 11.31
CA LEU A 145 -7.98 18.63 11.33
C LEU A 145 -9.28 17.91 10.91
N SER A 146 -9.38 17.44 9.68
CA SER A 146 -10.49 16.61 9.15
C SER A 146 -9.97 15.37 8.42
N GLY A 147 -8.68 15.09 8.53
CA GLY A 147 -7.99 14.05 7.81
C GLY A 147 -8.12 12.67 8.44
N HIS A 148 -7.61 11.68 7.70
CA HIS A 148 -7.64 10.29 8.11
C HIS A 148 -6.23 9.71 8.18
N LEU A 149 -5.87 9.11 9.32
CA LEU A 149 -4.67 8.30 9.46
C LEU A 149 -5.06 6.82 9.43
N VAL A 150 -4.51 6.07 8.48
CA VAL A 150 -4.75 4.64 8.31
C VAL A 150 -3.44 3.89 8.51
N LEU A 151 -3.40 3.05 9.53
CA LEU A 151 -2.29 2.16 9.84
C LEU A 151 -2.66 0.74 9.40
N VAL A 152 -1.95 0.18 8.43
CA VAL A 152 -2.13 -1.21 8.02
C VAL A 152 -1.05 -2.03 8.71
N THR A 153 -1.45 -2.93 9.61
CA THR A 153 -0.54 -3.66 10.50
C THR A 153 -0.55 -5.14 10.19
N ARG A 154 0.61 -5.81 10.37
CA ARG A 154 0.76 -7.27 10.31
C ARG A 154 0.81 -7.87 11.72
N PRO A 155 0.77 -9.23 11.86
CA PRO A 155 0.94 -9.91 13.15
C PRO A 155 2.18 -9.44 13.91
N GLY A 156 2.04 -9.25 15.22
CA GLY A 156 3.11 -8.76 16.09
C GLY A 156 3.24 -7.23 16.17
N ILE A 157 2.42 -6.47 15.45
CA ILE A 157 2.37 -5.00 15.60
C ILE A 157 1.18 -4.62 16.47
N VAL A 158 1.47 -3.99 17.60
CA VAL A 158 0.47 -3.46 18.55
C VAL A 158 0.36 -1.96 18.34
N VAL A 159 -0.87 -1.44 18.26
CA VAL A 159 -1.13 0.00 18.15
C VAL A 159 -1.81 0.46 19.42
N ASP A 160 -1.14 1.37 20.09
CA ASP A 160 -1.60 2.09 21.26
C ASP A 160 -1.93 3.53 20.86
N ALA A 161 -3.14 3.95 21.11
CA ALA A 161 -3.63 5.28 20.75
C ALA A 161 -4.36 5.96 21.93
N ASP A 162 -3.94 5.64 23.15
CA ASP A 162 -4.57 6.13 24.37
C ASP A 162 -4.24 7.62 24.63
N ASP A 163 -3.10 8.10 24.13
CA ASP A 163 -2.65 9.49 24.27
C ASP A 163 -3.15 10.43 23.16
N VAL A 164 -4.28 10.11 22.50
CA VAL A 164 -4.86 10.93 21.44
C VAL A 164 -6.05 11.71 21.97
N THR A 165 -5.99 13.04 21.90
CA THR A 165 -7.13 13.92 22.21
C THR A 165 -8.04 14.01 20.98
N VAL A 166 -9.31 13.61 21.12
CA VAL A 166 -10.31 13.63 20.04
C VAL A 166 -11.40 14.64 20.36
N ALA A 167 -11.57 15.65 19.52
CA ALA A 167 -12.67 16.63 19.66
C ALA A 167 -13.96 16.08 19.02
N SER A 168 -13.90 15.65 17.75
CA SER A 168 -15.04 15.07 17.01
C SER A 168 -14.52 14.07 15.99
N GLY A 169 -14.46 12.82 16.34
CA GLY A 169 -13.88 11.82 15.44
C GLY A 169 -13.98 10.40 15.99
N LYS A 170 -13.25 9.48 15.36
CA LYS A 170 -13.22 8.07 15.81
C LYS A 170 -11.81 7.50 15.75
N ILE A 171 -11.41 6.85 16.84
CA ILE A 171 -10.23 6.01 16.89
C ILE A 171 -10.69 4.56 16.85
N LYS A 172 -10.14 3.78 15.92
CA LYS A 172 -10.35 2.33 15.83
C LYS A 172 -8.99 1.66 15.76
N ALA A 173 -8.36 1.49 16.90
CA ALA A 173 -7.16 0.68 17.03
C ALA A 173 -7.61 -0.77 17.31
N ARG A 174 -7.67 -1.61 16.27
CA ARG A 174 -7.90 -3.04 16.46
C ARG A 174 -6.56 -3.75 16.39
N THR A 175 -6.17 -4.38 17.49
CA THR A 175 -5.10 -5.37 17.49
C THR A 175 -5.75 -6.75 17.28
N PRO A 176 -5.86 -7.24 16.04
CA PRO A 176 -6.63 -8.46 15.73
C PRO A 176 -5.86 -9.75 16.08
N TRP A 177 -4.74 -9.62 16.76
CA TRP A 177 -3.84 -10.73 17.00
C TRP A 177 -4.05 -11.29 18.40
N GLY A 178 -4.19 -12.63 18.50
CA GLY A 178 -4.38 -13.30 19.77
C GLY A 178 -3.15 -13.18 20.69
N PRO A 179 -3.30 -13.53 21.98
CA PRO A 179 -2.27 -13.37 23.01
C PRO A 179 -0.98 -14.18 22.76
N HIS A 180 -1.00 -15.10 21.81
CA HIS A 180 0.15 -15.96 21.48
C HIS A 180 1.09 -15.38 20.41
N VAL A 181 0.77 -14.22 19.83
CA VAL A 181 1.64 -13.58 18.81
C VAL A 181 2.64 -12.67 19.52
N PRO A 182 3.95 -12.94 19.39
CA PRO A 182 4.97 -12.09 20.02
C PRO A 182 4.90 -10.67 19.46
N GLU A 183 5.02 -9.68 20.35
CA GLU A 183 5.09 -8.27 19.96
C GLU A 183 6.44 -7.99 19.30
N ILE A 184 6.39 -7.52 18.04
CA ILE A 184 7.56 -7.16 17.24
C ILE A 184 7.76 -5.64 17.27
N LEU A 185 6.65 -4.89 17.22
CA LEU A 185 6.65 -3.44 17.19
C LEU A 185 5.45 -2.89 17.96
N ARG A 186 5.69 -1.95 18.85
CA ARG A 186 4.67 -1.13 19.50
C ARG A 186 4.60 0.23 18.81
N ILE A 187 3.43 0.61 18.31
CA ILE A 187 3.16 1.91 17.74
C ILE A 187 2.38 2.73 18.76
N GLU A 188 3.02 3.75 19.29
CA GLU A 188 2.41 4.71 20.20
C GLU A 188 1.92 5.92 19.38
N VAL A 189 0.62 6.14 19.36
CA VAL A 189 0.01 7.27 18.66
C VAL A 189 -0.40 8.31 19.68
N SER A 190 0.09 9.53 19.51
CA SER A 190 -0.24 10.68 20.34
C SER A 190 -0.66 11.88 19.45
N GLY A 191 -1.30 12.88 20.04
CA GLY A 191 -1.63 14.11 19.33
C GLY A 191 -3.10 14.49 19.38
N ARG A 192 -3.58 15.22 18.35
CA ARG A 192 -4.93 15.79 18.32
C ARG A 192 -5.67 15.43 17.03
N VAL A 193 -6.94 15.08 17.19
CA VAL A 193 -7.87 14.82 16.10
C VAL A 193 -9.09 15.69 16.28
N HIS A 194 -9.27 16.70 15.42
CA HIS A 194 -10.43 17.57 15.49
C HIS A 194 -11.68 16.90 14.92
N ASN A 195 -11.73 16.61 13.63
CA ASN A 195 -12.87 15.96 12.97
C ASN A 195 -12.40 14.82 12.05
N GLY A 196 -11.42 14.06 12.50
CA GLY A 196 -10.75 13.04 11.69
C GLY A 196 -10.97 11.62 12.21
N ARG A 197 -10.20 10.70 11.64
CA ARG A 197 -10.21 9.28 12.06
C ARG A 197 -8.81 8.72 12.08
N ILE A 198 -8.53 7.94 13.14
CA ILE A 198 -7.36 7.06 13.19
C ILE A 198 -7.87 5.62 13.12
N ILE A 199 -7.40 4.87 12.13
CA ILE A 199 -7.83 3.49 11.90
C ILE A 199 -6.60 2.61 11.81
N ALA A 200 -6.42 1.70 12.77
CA ALA A 200 -5.48 0.60 12.67
C ALA A 200 -6.25 -0.67 12.26
N ARG A 201 -5.78 -1.35 11.23
CA ARG A 201 -6.43 -2.54 10.68
C ARG A 201 -5.42 -3.51 10.08
N PRO A 202 -5.74 -4.81 10.01
CA PRO A 202 -4.95 -5.74 9.23
C PRO A 202 -5.02 -5.42 7.73
N PRO A 203 -4.08 -5.93 6.93
CA PRO A 203 -4.15 -5.82 5.48
C PRO A 203 -5.45 -6.47 4.99
N ARG A 204 -6.03 -5.91 3.96
CA ARG A 204 -7.17 -6.56 3.32
C ARG A 204 -6.68 -7.88 2.74
N ARG A 205 -7.28 -8.97 3.16
CA ARG A 205 -6.98 -10.28 2.58
C ARG A 205 -7.36 -10.24 1.11
N THR A 206 -6.44 -10.55 0.23
CA THR A 206 -6.75 -10.78 -1.18
C THR A 206 -7.65 -12.00 -1.25
N PHE A 207 -8.70 -11.96 -2.08
CA PHE A 207 -9.68 -13.05 -2.29
C PHE A 207 -9.00 -14.41 -2.47
N TRP A 208 -7.83 -14.49 -3.11
CA TRP A 208 -7.03 -15.68 -3.30
C TRP A 208 -6.43 -16.26 -2.02
N GLN A 209 -6.15 -15.47 -1.00
CA GLN A 209 -5.70 -15.95 0.30
C GLN A 209 -6.86 -16.53 1.12
N TRP A 210 -8.09 -16.07 0.88
CA TRP A 210 -9.28 -16.66 1.46
C TRP A 210 -9.60 -18.01 0.80
N LEU A 211 -9.44 -18.14 -0.51
CA LEU A 211 -9.72 -19.38 -1.27
C LEU A 211 -8.72 -20.51 -0.98
N ARG A 212 -7.48 -20.18 -0.57
CA ARG A 212 -6.44 -21.19 -0.25
C ARG A 212 -6.53 -21.75 1.17
N ARG A 213 -7.48 -21.34 1.96
CA ARG A 213 -7.79 -21.99 3.23
C ARG A 213 -8.70 -23.17 2.96
N ALA A 214 -8.13 -24.28 2.44
CA ALA A 214 -8.75 -25.58 2.51
C ALA A 214 -9.05 -25.92 4.00
N PRO A 215 -10.22 -26.49 4.31
CA PRO A 215 -10.60 -26.83 5.67
C PRO A 215 -9.86 -28.10 6.10
N GLU A 216 -8.72 -27.97 6.75
CA GLU A 216 -8.11 -29.07 7.49
C GLU A 216 -8.46 -28.98 8.98
N LEU A 217 -9.72 -29.03 9.32
CA LEU A 217 -10.16 -29.27 10.71
C LEU A 217 -11.52 -29.95 10.76
N TYR A 218 -11.66 -31.10 10.07
CA TYR A 218 -12.80 -31.98 10.32
C TYR A 218 -12.44 -33.45 10.11
N GLN A 219 -11.38 -33.90 10.77
CA GLN A 219 -11.13 -35.34 10.97
C GLN A 219 -10.45 -35.58 12.33
N ALA A 220 -11.17 -35.34 13.41
CA ALA A 220 -10.85 -35.97 14.68
C ALA A 220 -12.10 -35.97 15.55
N GLU A 221 -13.05 -36.84 15.23
CA GLU A 221 -13.92 -37.44 16.26
C GLU A 221 -14.79 -38.51 15.60
N LYS A 222 -14.21 -39.68 15.39
CA LYS A 222 -14.92 -40.95 15.34
C LYS A 222 -13.93 -42.05 15.65
N THR A 223 -13.74 -42.34 16.91
CA THR A 223 -13.49 -43.68 17.43
C THR A 223 -13.99 -43.73 18.86
#